data_b075c157d9381f73a8c53de7e4645d9b
#
_entry.id   b075c157d9381f73a8c53de7e4645d9b
#
_cell.length_a   1.000
_cell.length_b   1.000
_cell.length_c   1.000
_cell.angle_alpha   90.00
_cell.angle_beta   90.00
_cell.angle_gamma   90.00
#
_symmetry.space_group_name_H-M   'P 1'
#
loop_
_entity.id
_entity.type
_entity.pdbx_description
1 polymer ?
#
loop_
_entity_poly.entity_id
_entity_poly.type
_entity_poly.pdbx_seq_one_letter_code
_entity_poly.pdbx_strand_id
1 'polypeptide(L)'
;MKTIFLIWAICACTYGQTLDINALRMAQSNISTSGYSNTSRSNERQEQTKIKVDKPINPEHYLVGPGDQFLVNVISSENIVNYTLTVSPTGEILIPSVGIVQVNGQTLSNATKKIKIAIQSLNNSAKIYIILSEIREFKVKVIGHLKNPGFYTVTPVSRVSDLYEKILLKLNSEPSNDSDTDSKEYLYPEMSRRNIIVIRNGKSISVDLVKFGSTGIDDNNPFLQQGDIIRIPLKEHFAGIFGGIKIPGNYEFIEGETLSQFVELAGGLRPDADPSKVEITRFISTKEKFSFLTTMSQADTIIICSEDHIMIRYDQEYKRQDIVYITGEIKYPGVYAIEPGKTTIGDALKKVGGFTARADQTKLIINNKSIAIIPDREKNRILLIPDENRSSEEKAYIKARILTKKGTIESSSSEQAKSLMNLPLVNNDQIVILENFNYIEILGGV
;
A
#
# COMPACT_ATOMS: atom_id res chain seq x y z
N MET A 1 -3.86 19.24 48.30
CA MET A 1 -2.96 19.18 47.13
C MET A 1 -3.25 18.05 46.14
N LYS A 2 -4.02 17.03 46.49
CA LYS A 2 -4.39 15.93 45.55
C LYS A 2 -5.61 16.20 44.67
N THR A 3 -6.45 17.16 45.03
CA THR A 3 -7.70 17.48 44.31
C THR A 3 -7.55 18.49 43.19
N ILE A 4 -6.47 19.26 43.15
CA ILE A 4 -6.21 20.26 42.10
C ILE A 4 -5.61 19.59 40.83
N PHE A 5 -4.92 18.44 40.95
CA PHE A 5 -4.37 17.72 39.82
C PHE A 5 -5.42 16.97 38.97
N LEU A 6 -6.55 16.59 39.61
CA LEU A 6 -7.60 15.84 38.87
C LEU A 6 -8.46 16.78 38.00
N ILE A 7 -8.60 18.04 38.37
CA ILE A 7 -9.36 19.04 37.59
C ILE A 7 -8.62 19.49 36.35
N TRP A 8 -7.28 19.49 36.40
CA TRP A 8 -6.45 19.86 35.24
C TRP A 8 -6.41 18.76 34.15
N ALA A 9 -6.53 17.47 34.54
CA ALA A 9 -6.56 16.35 33.58
C ALA A 9 -7.87 16.27 32.79
N ILE A 10 -8.99 16.78 33.36
CA ILE A 10 -10.31 16.75 32.71
C ILE A 10 -10.44 17.91 31.69
N CYS A 11 -9.73 19.03 31.89
CA CYS A 11 -9.75 20.17 30.96
C CYS A 11 -8.87 19.98 29.72
N ALA A 12 -7.89 19.06 29.77
CA ALA A 12 -7.00 18.76 28.63
C ALA A 12 -7.66 17.85 27.58
N CYS A 13 -8.73 17.13 27.94
CA CYS A 13 -9.46 16.24 27.01
C CYS A 13 -10.35 16.97 25.99
N THR A 14 -10.57 18.28 26.15
CA THR A 14 -11.42 19.07 25.23
C THR A 14 -10.66 19.75 24.10
N TYR A 15 -9.32 19.65 24.07
CA TYR A 15 -8.50 20.33 23.05
C TYR A 15 -7.63 19.38 22.19
N GLY A 16 -8.02 18.13 22.00
CA GLY A 16 -7.44 17.28 20.93
C GLY A 16 -5.91 17.12 20.93
N GLN A 17 -5.22 17.34 22.05
CA GLN A 17 -3.78 17.08 22.16
C GLN A 17 -3.56 15.68 22.75
N THR A 18 -2.94 14.81 21.97
CA THR A 18 -2.49 13.49 22.41
C THR A 18 -1.45 13.65 23.52
N LEU A 19 -1.77 13.21 24.72
CA LEU A 19 -0.84 13.14 25.84
C LEU A 19 0.26 12.11 25.51
N ASP A 20 1.49 12.60 25.43
CA ASP A 20 2.67 11.75 25.26
C ASP A 20 2.93 10.96 26.55
N ILE A 21 2.57 9.68 26.53
CA ILE A 21 2.73 8.74 27.66
C ILE A 21 4.21 8.56 28.05
N ASN A 22 5.15 8.87 27.15
CA ASN A 22 6.59 8.79 27.45
C ASN A 22 7.07 9.95 28.29
N ALA A 23 6.45 11.13 28.17
CA ALA A 23 6.74 12.28 29.03
C ALA A 23 6.30 12.04 30.49
N LEU A 24 5.19 11.30 30.70
CA LEU A 24 4.73 10.92 32.03
C LEU A 24 5.62 9.84 32.71
N ARG A 25 6.21 8.94 31.93
CA ARG A 25 7.17 7.95 32.44
C ARG A 25 8.50 8.58 32.88
N MET A 26 8.98 9.60 32.16
CA MET A 26 10.20 10.31 32.55
C MET A 26 10.02 11.18 33.81
N ALA A 27 8.83 11.71 34.06
CA ALA A 27 8.55 12.48 35.28
C ALA A 27 8.47 11.61 36.56
N GLN A 28 8.15 10.31 36.42
CA GLN A 28 8.11 9.37 37.55
C GLN A 28 9.49 8.77 37.91
N SER A 29 10.49 8.82 37.03
CA SER A 29 11.83 8.28 37.29
C SER A 29 12.75 9.24 38.08
N ASN A 30 12.34 10.50 38.28
CA ASN A 30 13.15 11.50 38.96
C ASN A 30 12.82 11.74 40.43
N ILE A 31 11.96 10.93 41.04
CA ILE A 31 11.66 11.00 42.47
C ILE A 31 11.99 9.66 43.11
N SER A 32 13.27 9.41 43.33
CA SER A 32 13.76 8.69 44.52
C SER A 32 15.26 8.46 44.44
N THR A 33 15.86 8.88 45.53
CA THR A 33 17.13 8.44 46.14
C THR A 33 18.41 9.16 45.74
N SER A 34 18.70 10.21 46.53
CA SER A 34 20.07 10.55 46.93
C SER A 34 20.58 9.49 47.92
N GLY A 35 21.72 8.91 47.63
CA GLY A 35 22.50 8.23 48.66
C GLY A 35 23.23 6.97 48.18
N TYR A 36 24.53 7.09 48.21
CA TYR A 36 25.61 6.09 48.22
C TYR A 36 26.27 5.74 46.89
N SER A 37 27.45 6.32 46.76
CA SER A 37 28.55 5.95 45.88
C SER A 37 28.96 4.47 46.05
N ASN A 38 29.10 3.73 44.94
CA ASN A 38 30.16 2.74 44.77
C ASN A 38 30.42 2.39 43.32
N THR A 39 31.67 2.73 42.92
CA THR A 39 32.53 2.04 41.93
C THR A 39 31.90 1.38 40.70
N SER A 40 32.16 2.06 39.58
CA SER A 40 32.39 1.54 38.23
C SER A 40 32.51 0.03 38.06
N ARG A 41 31.50 -0.58 37.47
CA ARG A 41 31.60 -1.65 36.52
C ARG A 41 30.76 -1.29 35.32
N SER A 42 31.46 -1.03 34.21
CA SER A 42 30.88 -0.90 32.88
C SER A 42 30.15 -2.22 32.52
N ASN A 43 28.84 -2.25 32.80
CA ASN A 43 27.97 -3.19 32.16
C ASN A 43 27.60 -2.61 30.79
N GLU A 44 28.35 -2.96 29.77
CA GLU A 44 27.85 -3.01 28.43
C GLU A 44 26.62 -3.93 28.47
N ARG A 45 25.44 -3.34 28.59
CA ARG A 45 24.19 -4.01 28.19
C ARG A 45 24.30 -4.24 26.70
N GLN A 46 24.77 -5.44 26.33
CA GLN A 46 24.43 -6.00 25.02
C GLN A 46 22.90 -5.89 24.91
N GLU A 47 22.41 -4.98 24.08
CA GLU A 47 21.04 -5.03 23.60
C GLU A 47 20.89 -6.40 22.92
N GLN A 48 20.30 -7.34 23.64
CA GLN A 48 19.81 -8.57 23.05
C GLN A 48 18.79 -8.13 22.00
N THR A 49 19.18 -8.19 20.77
CA THR A 49 18.31 -7.98 19.61
C THR A 49 17.22 -9.04 19.73
N LYS A 50 16.05 -8.65 20.28
CA LYS A 50 14.86 -9.49 20.32
C LYS A 50 14.54 -9.87 18.90
N ILE A 51 14.75 -11.14 18.55
CA ILE A 51 14.39 -11.69 17.25
C ILE A 51 12.87 -11.52 17.12
N LYS A 52 12.44 -10.70 16.19
CA LYS A 52 11.01 -10.57 15.88
C LYS A 52 10.59 -11.80 15.09
N VAL A 53 9.74 -12.61 15.68
CA VAL A 53 9.12 -13.76 15.03
C VAL A 53 7.66 -13.36 14.75
N ASP A 54 7.28 -13.26 13.49
CA ASP A 54 5.93 -12.83 13.09
C ASP A 54 4.85 -13.86 13.40
N LYS A 55 5.23 -15.13 13.45
CA LYS A 55 4.33 -16.27 13.76
C LYS A 55 5.06 -17.30 14.60
N PRO A 56 4.35 -18.12 15.38
CA PRO A 56 4.95 -19.27 16.05
C PRO A 56 5.73 -20.14 15.05
N ILE A 57 6.93 -20.57 15.45
CA ILE A 57 7.77 -21.45 14.63
C ILE A 57 7.05 -22.78 14.44
N ASN A 58 6.91 -23.23 13.18
CA ASN A 58 6.37 -24.55 12.88
C ASN A 58 7.44 -25.62 13.18
N PRO A 59 7.21 -26.49 14.17
CA PRO A 59 8.21 -27.49 14.58
C PRO A 59 8.56 -28.53 13.51
N GLU A 60 7.68 -28.73 12.53
CA GLU A 60 7.90 -29.69 11.44
C GLU A 60 8.77 -29.09 10.32
N HIS A 61 8.86 -27.75 10.22
CA HIS A 61 9.64 -27.09 9.17
C HIS A 61 10.95 -26.48 9.68
N TYR A 62 11.07 -26.20 10.98
CA TYR A 62 12.29 -25.65 11.55
C TYR A 62 13.38 -26.70 11.64
N LEU A 63 14.50 -26.46 10.97
CA LEU A 63 15.68 -27.34 11.01
C LEU A 63 16.66 -26.90 12.12
N VAL A 64 16.89 -27.75 13.09
CA VAL A 64 17.81 -27.51 14.18
C VAL A 64 19.26 -27.53 13.69
N GLY A 65 20.10 -26.67 14.26
CA GLY A 65 21.50 -26.58 13.90
C GLY A 65 22.39 -25.94 14.98
N PRO A 66 23.71 -25.85 14.73
CA PRO A 66 24.68 -25.33 15.68
C PRO A 66 24.32 -23.92 16.16
N GLY A 67 24.29 -23.75 17.50
CA GLY A 67 23.94 -22.48 18.14
C GLY A 67 22.50 -22.37 18.63
N ASP A 68 21.58 -23.26 18.21
CA ASP A 68 20.23 -23.30 18.77
C ASP A 68 20.29 -23.71 20.25
N GLN A 69 19.43 -23.09 21.08
CA GLN A 69 19.37 -23.43 22.52
C GLN A 69 18.01 -23.98 22.88
N PHE A 70 18.05 -25.03 23.69
CA PHE A 70 16.87 -25.69 24.24
C PHE A 70 16.83 -25.50 25.75
N LEU A 71 15.70 -25.09 26.27
CA LEU A 71 15.40 -25.17 27.68
C LEU A 71 14.65 -26.47 27.94
N VAL A 72 15.25 -27.31 28.80
CA VAL A 72 14.73 -28.64 29.19
C VAL A 72 14.40 -28.62 30.67
N ASN A 73 13.14 -28.87 31.00
CA ASN A 73 12.68 -29.00 32.38
C ASN A 73 12.31 -30.46 32.62
N VAL A 74 12.98 -31.07 33.61
CA VAL A 74 12.76 -32.46 34.02
C VAL A 74 12.17 -32.46 35.44
N ILE A 75 10.96 -32.96 35.57
CA ILE A 75 10.22 -33.03 36.82
C ILE A 75 10.12 -34.51 37.24
N SER A 76 10.81 -34.90 38.30
CA SER A 76 10.68 -36.21 38.94
C SER A 76 9.98 -36.07 40.29
N SER A 77 9.68 -37.22 40.93
CA SER A 77 9.09 -37.22 42.28
C SER A 77 9.99 -36.59 43.34
N GLU A 78 11.29 -36.54 43.09
CA GLU A 78 12.29 -36.11 44.09
C GLU A 78 12.87 -34.73 43.77
N ASN A 79 12.96 -34.35 42.49
CA ASN A 79 13.67 -33.14 42.06
C ASN A 79 13.06 -32.52 40.78
N ILE A 80 13.21 -31.19 40.66
CA ILE A 80 12.97 -30.42 39.44
C ILE A 80 14.33 -29.91 38.95
N VAL A 81 14.73 -30.29 37.75
CA VAL A 81 15.99 -29.87 37.16
C VAL A 81 15.74 -29.14 35.84
N ASN A 82 16.43 -28.01 35.67
CA ASN A 82 16.41 -27.24 34.46
C ASN A 82 17.77 -27.28 33.77
N TYR A 83 17.78 -27.59 32.48
CA TYR A 83 19.00 -27.55 31.66
C TYR A 83 18.81 -26.56 30.53
N THR A 84 19.82 -25.73 30.27
CA THR A 84 19.97 -24.99 29.03
C THR A 84 20.97 -25.75 28.17
N LEU A 85 20.49 -26.33 27.08
CA LEU A 85 21.27 -27.19 26.20
C LEU A 85 21.50 -26.47 24.87
N THR A 86 22.76 -26.21 24.53
CA THR A 86 23.13 -25.56 23.26
C THR A 86 23.62 -26.63 22.28
N VAL A 87 23.19 -26.51 21.03
CA VAL A 87 23.70 -27.36 19.93
C VAL A 87 25.12 -26.93 19.62
N SER A 88 26.03 -27.91 19.73
CA SER A 88 27.47 -27.73 19.49
C SER A 88 27.76 -27.40 18.01
N PRO A 89 28.96 -26.88 17.67
CA PRO A 89 29.38 -26.71 16.29
C PRO A 89 29.39 -27.99 15.45
N THR A 90 29.49 -29.15 16.08
CA THR A 90 29.38 -30.46 15.41
C THR A 90 27.95 -30.94 15.22
N GLY A 91 26.97 -30.19 15.73
CA GLY A 91 25.54 -30.47 15.55
C GLY A 91 24.93 -31.40 16.57
N GLU A 92 25.59 -31.54 17.70
CA GLU A 92 25.25 -32.44 18.80
C GLU A 92 24.82 -31.67 20.04
N ILE A 93 24.00 -32.26 20.87
CA ILE A 93 23.66 -31.74 22.20
C ILE A 93 24.25 -32.66 23.26
N LEU A 94 25.02 -32.11 24.19
CA LEU A 94 25.47 -32.81 25.37
C LEU A 94 24.43 -32.67 26.48
N ILE A 95 23.82 -33.77 26.86
CA ILE A 95 22.82 -33.82 27.94
C ILE A 95 23.52 -34.37 29.18
N PRO A 96 23.57 -33.64 30.31
CA PRO A 96 24.19 -34.11 31.54
C PRO A 96 23.64 -35.47 31.96
N SER A 97 24.53 -36.39 32.39
CA SER A 97 24.24 -37.76 32.81
C SER A 97 23.67 -38.71 31.75
N VAL A 98 23.32 -38.20 30.54
CA VAL A 98 22.76 -38.97 29.41
C VAL A 98 23.83 -39.27 28.36
N GLY A 99 24.56 -38.19 27.97
CA GLY A 99 25.52 -38.27 26.90
C GLY A 99 25.15 -37.36 25.69
N ILE A 100 25.61 -37.74 24.51
CA ILE A 100 25.53 -36.93 23.28
C ILE A 100 24.34 -37.38 22.44
N VAL A 101 23.58 -36.41 21.94
CA VAL A 101 22.44 -36.63 21.02
C VAL A 101 22.64 -35.80 19.74
N GLN A 102 22.66 -36.48 18.59
CA GLN A 102 22.77 -35.82 17.28
C GLN A 102 21.43 -35.24 16.86
N VAL A 103 21.38 -33.89 16.63
CA VAL A 103 20.17 -33.17 16.30
C VAL A 103 20.27 -32.29 15.05
N ASN A 104 21.49 -32.06 14.53
CA ASN A 104 21.71 -31.22 13.37
C ASN A 104 20.92 -31.69 12.13
N GLY A 105 20.28 -30.75 11.43
CA GLY A 105 19.51 -31.00 10.23
C GLY A 105 18.19 -31.74 10.44
N GLN A 106 17.81 -32.00 11.71
CA GLN A 106 16.49 -32.56 12.03
C GLN A 106 15.47 -31.48 12.24
N THR A 107 14.19 -31.83 12.03
CA THR A 107 13.10 -30.91 12.39
C THR A 107 13.05 -30.72 13.90
N LEU A 108 12.59 -29.56 14.36
CA LEU A 108 12.45 -29.28 15.80
C LEU A 108 11.59 -30.34 16.50
N SER A 109 10.55 -30.85 15.83
CA SER A 109 9.70 -31.93 16.32
C SER A 109 10.50 -33.23 16.55
N ASN A 110 11.36 -33.61 15.59
CA ASN A 110 12.17 -34.80 15.70
C ASN A 110 13.30 -34.66 16.71
N ALA A 111 13.97 -33.50 16.75
CA ALA A 111 15.01 -33.21 17.73
C ALA A 111 14.48 -33.25 19.17
N THR A 112 13.32 -32.60 19.42
CA THR A 112 12.69 -32.65 20.76
C THR A 112 12.27 -34.05 21.15
N LYS A 113 11.75 -34.87 20.22
CA LYS A 113 11.45 -36.31 20.49
C LYS A 113 12.69 -37.07 20.86
N LYS A 114 13.81 -36.91 20.12
CA LYS A 114 15.09 -37.60 20.43
C LYS A 114 15.65 -37.20 21.79
N ILE A 115 15.70 -35.91 22.10
CA ILE A 115 16.15 -35.38 23.39
C ILE A 115 15.28 -35.97 24.52
N LYS A 116 13.96 -35.99 24.32
CA LYS A 116 13.01 -36.56 25.29
C LYS A 116 13.28 -38.04 25.54
N ILE A 117 13.41 -38.85 24.48
CA ILE A 117 13.71 -40.29 24.58
C ILE A 117 15.05 -40.52 25.32
N ALA A 118 16.09 -39.73 24.98
CA ALA A 118 17.40 -39.85 25.60
C ALA A 118 17.35 -39.58 27.12
N ILE A 119 16.58 -38.59 27.56
CA ILE A 119 16.43 -38.27 28.99
C ILE A 119 15.53 -39.32 29.69
N GLN A 120 14.48 -39.79 29.01
CA GLN A 120 13.61 -40.85 29.57
C GLN A 120 14.30 -42.16 29.82
N SER A 121 15.40 -42.47 29.10
CA SER A 121 16.19 -43.68 29.34
C SER A 121 16.82 -43.75 30.74
N LEU A 122 17.02 -42.59 31.41
CA LEU A 122 17.52 -42.50 32.78
C LEU A 122 16.41 -42.59 33.85
N ASN A 123 15.26 -41.97 33.55
CA ASN A 123 14.12 -41.94 34.47
C ASN A 123 12.81 -41.99 33.70
N ASN A 124 12.22 -43.15 33.59
CA ASN A 124 11.02 -43.41 32.81
C ASN A 124 9.75 -42.75 33.38
N SER A 125 9.77 -42.35 34.67
CA SER A 125 8.62 -41.70 35.32
C SER A 125 8.68 -40.18 35.31
N ALA A 126 9.78 -39.57 34.83
CA ALA A 126 9.94 -38.13 34.80
C ALA A 126 9.05 -37.45 33.73
N LYS A 127 8.45 -36.33 34.07
CA LYS A 127 7.77 -35.44 33.13
C LYS A 127 8.82 -34.50 32.54
N ILE A 128 8.95 -34.50 31.21
CA ILE A 128 9.97 -33.76 30.49
C ILE A 128 9.30 -32.74 29.55
N TYR A 129 9.65 -31.46 29.72
CA TYR A 129 9.24 -30.35 28.88
C TYR A 129 10.48 -29.80 28.17
N ILE A 130 10.37 -29.62 26.85
CA ILE A 130 11.47 -29.15 26.02
C ILE A 130 10.95 -28.03 25.15
N ILE A 131 11.59 -26.88 25.21
CA ILE A 131 11.27 -25.71 24.34
C ILE A 131 12.56 -25.21 23.69
N LEU A 132 12.44 -24.71 22.46
CA LEU A 132 13.49 -23.95 21.82
C LEU A 132 13.48 -22.55 22.46
N SER A 133 14.54 -22.20 23.20
CA SER A 133 14.64 -20.92 23.94
C SER A 133 15.29 -19.81 23.13
N GLU A 134 16.32 -20.17 22.33
CA GLU A 134 16.99 -19.22 21.45
C GLU A 134 17.26 -19.89 20.10
N ILE A 135 17.10 -19.09 19.03
CA ILE A 135 17.40 -19.53 17.67
C ILE A 135 18.76 -18.99 17.24
N ARG A 136 19.49 -19.78 16.50
CA ARG A 136 20.82 -19.44 16.00
C ARG A 136 20.79 -18.31 14.99
N GLU A 137 21.90 -17.62 14.88
CA GLU A 137 22.20 -16.72 13.76
C GLU A 137 23.27 -17.33 12.87
N PHE A 138 23.18 -17.10 11.58
CA PHE A 138 24.20 -17.49 10.61
C PHE A 138 24.37 -16.45 9.52
N LYS A 139 25.44 -16.57 8.73
CA LYS A 139 25.73 -15.64 7.63
C LYS A 139 25.36 -16.28 6.30
N VAL A 140 24.68 -15.51 5.47
CA VAL A 140 24.44 -15.80 4.05
C VAL A 140 25.25 -14.85 3.19
N LYS A 141 25.68 -15.29 2.01
CA LYS A 141 26.42 -14.45 1.08
C LYS A 141 25.48 -13.82 0.05
N VAL A 142 25.50 -12.51 -0.05
CA VAL A 142 24.72 -11.76 -1.07
C VAL A 142 25.68 -11.32 -2.16
N ILE A 143 25.32 -11.61 -3.41
CA ILE A 143 26.05 -11.24 -4.61
C ILE A 143 25.13 -10.59 -5.63
N GLY A 144 25.68 -9.80 -6.54
CA GLY A 144 24.96 -9.09 -7.59
C GLY A 144 25.48 -7.67 -7.75
N HIS A 145 24.79 -6.87 -8.53
CA HIS A 145 25.14 -5.47 -8.76
C HIS A 145 24.54 -4.59 -7.65
N LEU A 146 25.05 -4.77 -6.43
CA LEU A 146 24.62 -4.10 -5.23
C LEU A 146 25.70 -3.13 -4.73
N LYS A 147 25.31 -2.04 -4.08
CA LYS A 147 26.28 -1.15 -3.42
C LYS A 147 27.08 -1.86 -2.34
N ASN A 148 26.44 -2.77 -1.59
CA ASN A 148 27.03 -3.48 -0.45
C ASN A 148 26.86 -5.01 -0.59
N PRO A 149 27.55 -5.66 -1.56
CA PRO A 149 27.59 -7.11 -1.62
C PRO A 149 28.39 -7.66 -0.42
N GLY A 150 28.14 -8.89 0.00
CA GLY A 150 28.88 -9.49 1.09
C GLY A 150 28.07 -10.39 1.98
N PHE A 151 28.48 -10.50 3.24
CA PHE A 151 27.82 -11.36 4.21
C PHE A 151 26.79 -10.61 5.05
N TYR A 152 25.63 -11.22 5.21
CA TYR A 152 24.52 -10.70 6.02
C TYR A 152 24.14 -11.74 7.07
N THR A 153 23.99 -11.28 8.33
CA THR A 153 23.53 -12.11 9.43
C THR A 153 22.02 -12.25 9.37
N VAL A 154 21.54 -13.49 9.42
CA VAL A 154 20.12 -13.86 9.35
C VAL A 154 19.85 -15.03 10.30
N THR A 155 18.58 -15.38 10.50
CA THR A 155 18.13 -16.50 11.33
C THR A 155 17.42 -17.56 10.47
N PRO A 156 17.22 -18.78 10.97
CA PRO A 156 16.47 -19.82 10.24
C PRO A 156 15.01 -19.49 9.95
N VAL A 157 14.47 -18.49 10.62
CA VAL A 157 13.11 -17.98 10.40
C VAL A 157 13.05 -16.77 9.47
N SER A 158 14.21 -16.24 9.06
CA SER A 158 14.30 -15.15 8.07
C SER A 158 14.04 -15.69 6.67
N ARG A 159 13.23 -14.97 5.90
CA ARG A 159 12.98 -15.23 4.48
C ARG A 159 13.86 -14.36 3.58
N VAL A 160 13.84 -14.64 2.30
CA VAL A 160 14.56 -13.80 1.31
C VAL A 160 14.02 -12.36 1.32
N SER A 161 12.71 -12.15 1.52
CA SER A 161 12.11 -10.82 1.68
C SER A 161 12.72 -10.00 2.82
N ASP A 162 12.93 -10.63 3.99
CA ASP A 162 13.47 -9.94 5.16
C ASP A 162 14.92 -9.51 4.92
N LEU A 163 15.69 -10.36 4.23
CA LEU A 163 17.05 -10.03 3.80
C LEU A 163 17.04 -8.89 2.78
N TYR A 164 16.11 -8.92 1.80
CA TYR A 164 15.98 -7.90 0.78
C TYR A 164 15.67 -6.54 1.40
N GLU A 165 14.73 -6.47 2.33
CA GLU A 165 14.39 -5.26 3.08
C GLU A 165 15.56 -4.76 3.93
N LYS A 166 16.30 -5.66 4.59
CA LYS A 166 17.50 -5.31 5.35
C LYS A 166 18.58 -4.68 4.47
N ILE A 167 18.73 -5.15 3.22
CA ILE A 167 19.65 -4.57 2.23
C ILE A 167 19.18 -3.17 1.85
N LEU A 168 17.87 -2.98 1.55
CA LEU A 168 17.29 -1.67 1.22
C LEU A 168 17.45 -0.67 2.35
N LEU A 169 17.17 -1.06 3.59
CA LEU A 169 17.32 -0.18 4.76
C LEU A 169 18.79 0.26 4.93
N LYS A 170 19.75 -0.64 4.72
CA LYS A 170 21.17 -0.30 4.79
C LYS A 170 21.59 0.66 3.68
N LEU A 171 21.01 0.55 2.47
CA LEU A 171 21.24 1.49 1.38
C LEU A 171 20.73 2.90 1.69
N ASN A 172 19.58 2.99 2.36
CA ASN A 172 18.93 4.25 2.68
C ASN A 172 19.51 4.94 3.94
N SER A 173 20.24 4.21 4.80
CA SER A 173 20.79 4.73 6.05
C SER A 173 22.18 5.37 5.91
N GLU A 174 22.87 5.20 4.78
CA GLU A 174 24.15 5.86 4.55
C GLU A 174 23.93 7.32 4.13
N PRO A 175 24.53 8.30 4.84
CA PRO A 175 24.44 9.71 4.47
C PRO A 175 25.08 9.92 3.10
N SER A 176 24.31 10.38 2.14
CA SER A 176 24.85 10.86 0.87
C SER A 176 25.56 12.21 1.15
N ASN A 177 26.85 12.29 0.90
CA ASN A 177 27.63 13.53 1.02
C ASN A 177 27.31 14.55 -0.09
N ASP A 178 26.40 14.26 -0.99
CA ASP A 178 25.98 15.16 -2.05
C ASP A 178 24.68 15.89 -1.69
N SER A 179 24.78 17.20 -1.61
CA SER A 179 23.70 18.14 -1.31
C SER A 179 22.68 18.36 -2.46
N ASP A 180 22.84 17.65 -3.57
CA ASP A 180 21.92 17.73 -4.71
C ASP A 180 20.79 16.71 -4.56
N THR A 181 19.62 17.20 -4.16
CA THR A 181 18.40 16.41 -3.94
C THR A 181 17.80 15.81 -5.23
N ASP A 182 18.17 16.32 -6.40
CA ASP A 182 17.65 15.85 -7.69
C ASP A 182 18.41 14.65 -8.27
N SER A 183 19.59 14.29 -7.72
CA SER A 183 20.42 13.21 -8.25
C SER A 183 20.22 11.84 -7.60
N LYS A 184 19.39 11.73 -6.54
CA LYS A 184 19.20 10.46 -5.80
C LYS A 184 18.50 9.35 -6.61
N GLU A 185 17.68 9.70 -7.58
CA GLU A 185 16.89 8.74 -8.37
C GLU A 185 17.70 8.04 -9.47
N TYR A 186 18.83 8.65 -9.89
CA TYR A 186 19.67 8.15 -11.00
C TYR A 186 20.91 7.35 -10.57
N LEU A 187 21.24 7.29 -9.28
CA LEU A 187 22.54 6.76 -8.84
C LEU A 187 22.58 5.24 -8.61
N TYR A 188 21.46 4.55 -8.51
CA TYR A 188 21.42 3.10 -8.34
C TYR A 188 20.31 2.48 -9.16
N PRO A 189 20.66 1.67 -10.19
CA PRO A 189 19.66 0.89 -10.91
C PRO A 189 18.88 0.03 -9.90
N GLU A 190 17.56 -0.04 -10.08
CA GLU A 190 16.71 -0.77 -9.16
C GLU A 190 17.07 -2.27 -9.15
N MET A 191 17.21 -2.81 -7.94
CA MET A 191 17.40 -4.24 -7.75
C MET A 191 16.14 -5.01 -8.16
N SER A 192 16.31 -6.14 -8.83
CA SER A 192 15.20 -7.03 -9.15
C SER A 192 14.52 -7.56 -7.88
N ARG A 193 13.20 -7.63 -7.92
CA ARG A 193 12.37 -8.30 -6.90
C ARG A 193 11.78 -9.61 -7.42
N ARG A 194 11.96 -9.92 -8.71
CA ARG A 194 11.36 -11.07 -9.39
C ARG A 194 12.38 -12.10 -9.85
N ASN A 195 13.62 -11.68 -10.13
CA ASN A 195 14.67 -12.53 -10.67
C ASN A 195 15.75 -12.86 -9.63
N ILE A 196 15.39 -12.95 -8.36
CA ILE A 196 16.30 -13.32 -7.29
C ILE A 196 16.56 -14.81 -7.35
N ILE A 197 17.82 -15.21 -7.15
CA ILE A 197 18.22 -16.61 -7.17
C ILE A 197 18.90 -16.96 -5.86
N VAL A 198 18.37 -17.95 -5.16
CA VAL A 198 19.03 -18.58 -4.01
C VAL A 198 19.77 -19.82 -4.48
N ILE A 199 21.09 -19.83 -4.31
CA ILE A 199 21.93 -20.97 -4.60
C ILE A 199 22.17 -21.73 -3.30
N ARG A 200 21.59 -22.93 -3.21
CA ARG A 200 21.63 -23.82 -2.05
C ARG A 200 22.16 -25.18 -2.44
N ASN A 201 23.28 -25.62 -1.85
CA ASN A 201 23.89 -26.89 -2.16
C ASN A 201 24.12 -27.12 -3.68
N GLY A 202 24.53 -26.06 -4.39
CA GLY A 202 24.75 -26.09 -5.84
C GLY A 202 23.48 -26.07 -6.72
N LYS A 203 22.29 -26.06 -6.10
CA LYS A 203 21.01 -25.94 -6.83
C LYS A 203 20.50 -24.49 -6.78
N SER A 204 19.97 -24.03 -7.90
CA SER A 204 19.35 -22.71 -8.01
C SER A 204 17.87 -22.79 -7.71
N ILE A 205 17.39 -21.90 -6.83
CA ILE A 205 15.98 -21.73 -6.46
C ILE A 205 15.59 -20.32 -6.91
N SER A 206 14.62 -20.21 -7.81
CA SER A 206 14.08 -18.92 -8.25
C SER A 206 13.16 -18.33 -7.18
N VAL A 207 13.28 -17.03 -6.96
CA VAL A 207 12.50 -16.29 -5.95
C VAL A 207 11.87 -15.08 -6.61
N ASP A 208 10.56 -14.93 -6.45
CA ASP A 208 9.75 -13.83 -6.97
C ASP A 208 8.98 -13.17 -5.82
N LEU A 209 9.55 -12.10 -5.26
CA LEU A 209 8.94 -11.39 -4.13
C LEU A 209 7.67 -10.62 -4.50
N VAL A 210 7.51 -10.26 -5.78
CA VAL A 210 6.29 -9.60 -6.27
C VAL A 210 5.15 -10.62 -6.35
N LYS A 211 5.42 -11.79 -6.91
CA LYS A 211 4.46 -12.90 -6.97
C LYS A 211 4.12 -13.40 -5.57
N PHE A 212 5.08 -13.49 -4.67
CA PHE A 212 4.81 -13.80 -3.26
C PHE A 212 3.83 -12.81 -2.63
N GLY A 213 4.05 -11.49 -2.84
CA GLY A 213 3.18 -10.44 -2.31
C GLY A 213 1.74 -10.51 -2.84
N SER A 214 1.54 -10.97 -4.09
CA SER A 214 0.21 -11.08 -4.70
C SER A 214 -0.51 -12.39 -4.40
N THR A 215 0.24 -13.50 -4.26
CA THR A 215 -0.35 -14.86 -4.12
C THR A 215 -0.21 -15.46 -2.73
N GLY A 216 0.78 -15.01 -1.94
CA GLY A 216 1.13 -15.59 -0.63
C GLY A 216 1.76 -16.99 -0.70
N ILE A 217 2.18 -17.45 -1.89
CA ILE A 217 2.76 -18.79 -2.08
C ILE A 217 4.20 -18.80 -1.56
N ASP A 218 4.48 -19.61 -0.55
CA ASP A 218 5.76 -19.68 0.17
C ASP A 218 6.95 -20.08 -0.71
N ASP A 219 6.74 -20.82 -1.77
CA ASP A 219 7.81 -21.23 -2.70
C ASP A 219 8.48 -20.03 -3.40
N ASN A 220 7.76 -18.92 -3.56
CA ASN A 220 8.29 -17.69 -4.13
C ASN A 220 9.13 -16.86 -3.14
N ASN A 221 9.16 -17.24 -1.85
CA ASN A 221 9.90 -16.55 -0.79
C ASN A 221 10.38 -17.53 0.28
N PRO A 222 11.36 -18.39 -0.02
CA PRO A 222 11.82 -19.44 0.87
C PRO A 222 12.53 -18.88 2.12
N PHE A 223 12.53 -19.69 3.18
CA PHE A 223 13.37 -19.45 4.34
C PHE A 223 14.85 -19.61 3.98
N LEU A 224 15.70 -18.78 4.59
CA LEU A 224 17.14 -18.80 4.41
C LEU A 224 17.78 -19.94 5.21
N GLN A 225 18.84 -20.52 4.65
CA GLN A 225 19.61 -21.58 5.28
C GLN A 225 21.09 -21.23 5.30
N GLN A 226 21.82 -21.81 6.25
CA GLN A 226 23.25 -21.64 6.35
C GLN A 226 23.96 -22.15 5.07
N GLY A 227 24.84 -21.32 4.52
CA GLY A 227 25.54 -21.61 3.28
C GLY A 227 24.82 -21.14 2.01
N ASP A 228 23.62 -20.55 2.13
CA ASP A 228 22.95 -19.95 0.97
C ASP A 228 23.76 -18.80 0.38
N ILE A 229 23.77 -18.74 -0.96
CA ILE A 229 24.24 -17.59 -1.74
C ILE A 229 23.04 -16.98 -2.43
N ILE A 230 22.76 -15.72 -2.15
CA ILE A 230 21.65 -15.00 -2.72
C ILE A 230 22.16 -14.07 -3.80
N ARG A 231 21.75 -14.31 -5.05
CA ARG A 231 22.05 -13.44 -6.19
C ARG A 231 20.86 -12.52 -6.41
N ILE A 232 21.10 -11.21 -6.34
CA ILE A 232 20.10 -10.18 -6.63
C ILE A 232 20.58 -9.42 -7.87
N PRO A 233 19.98 -9.63 -9.06
CA PRO A 233 20.30 -8.88 -10.26
C PRO A 233 19.66 -7.51 -10.25
N LEU A 234 20.01 -6.67 -11.23
CA LEU A 234 19.28 -5.46 -11.56
C LEU A 234 17.99 -5.82 -12.31
N LYS A 235 17.02 -4.91 -12.31
CA LYS A 235 15.85 -5.00 -13.17
C LYS A 235 16.27 -4.73 -14.61
N GLU A 236 16.18 -5.70 -15.51
CA GLU A 236 16.62 -5.59 -16.89
C GLU A 236 15.45 -5.68 -17.88
N HIS A 237 14.38 -6.39 -17.54
CA HIS A 237 13.28 -6.68 -18.45
C HIS A 237 11.98 -6.09 -17.94
N PHE A 238 11.41 -5.18 -18.71
CA PHE A 238 10.15 -4.52 -18.39
C PHE A 238 9.15 -4.68 -19.52
N ALA A 239 7.88 -4.79 -19.15
CA ALA A 239 6.74 -4.64 -20.04
C ALA A 239 5.67 -3.77 -19.39
N GLY A 240 4.93 -3.02 -20.21
CA GLY A 240 3.84 -2.16 -19.73
C GLY A 240 2.48 -2.81 -19.95
N ILE A 241 1.60 -2.75 -18.94
CA ILE A 241 0.23 -3.21 -19.05
C ILE A 241 -0.74 -2.12 -18.58
N PHE A 242 -1.74 -1.82 -19.40
CA PHE A 242 -2.63 -0.66 -19.24
C PHE A 242 -4.08 -0.97 -19.62
N GLY A 243 -4.98 -0.03 -19.35
CA GLY A 243 -6.39 -0.11 -19.71
C GLY A 243 -7.24 -0.86 -18.71
N GLY A 244 -7.95 -1.90 -19.13
CA GLY A 244 -8.88 -2.70 -18.34
C GLY A 244 -8.24 -3.62 -17.30
N ILE A 245 -7.14 -3.20 -16.69
CA ILE A 245 -6.38 -3.93 -15.66
C ILE A 245 -6.52 -3.23 -14.30
N LYS A 246 -6.49 -3.96 -13.20
CA LYS A 246 -6.69 -3.38 -11.87
C LYS A 246 -5.56 -2.47 -11.45
N ILE A 247 -4.31 -2.85 -11.72
CA ILE A 247 -3.11 -2.07 -11.36
C ILE A 247 -2.30 -1.85 -12.64
N PRO A 248 -2.57 -0.75 -13.39
CA PRO A 248 -1.81 -0.44 -14.59
C PRO A 248 -0.40 0.05 -14.26
N GLY A 249 0.58 -0.28 -15.10
CA GLY A 249 1.95 0.18 -14.92
C GLY A 249 2.97 -0.64 -15.70
N ASN A 250 4.24 -0.31 -15.49
CA ASN A 250 5.36 -1.07 -16.01
C ASN A 250 5.83 -2.07 -14.95
N TYR A 251 5.95 -3.32 -15.35
CA TYR A 251 6.36 -4.42 -14.47
C TYR A 251 7.61 -5.09 -15.01
N GLU A 252 8.50 -5.46 -14.11
CA GLU A 252 9.53 -6.43 -14.41
C GLU A 252 8.88 -7.77 -14.70
N PHE A 253 9.31 -8.47 -15.75
CA PHE A 253 8.81 -9.80 -16.06
C PHE A 253 9.94 -10.85 -16.03
N ILE A 254 9.56 -12.12 -15.98
CA ILE A 254 10.46 -13.27 -16.02
C ILE A 254 10.43 -13.84 -17.43
N GLU A 255 11.60 -14.16 -17.97
CA GLU A 255 11.70 -14.74 -19.31
C GLU A 255 10.84 -16.02 -19.43
N GLY A 256 10.02 -16.10 -20.49
CA GLY A 256 9.06 -17.17 -20.70
C GLY A 256 7.70 -16.96 -20.01
N GLU A 257 7.48 -15.84 -19.31
CA GLU A 257 6.20 -15.51 -18.68
C GLU A 257 5.13 -15.23 -19.73
N THR A 258 3.93 -15.80 -19.53
CA THR A 258 2.80 -15.63 -20.45
C THR A 258 2.01 -14.36 -20.13
N LEU A 259 1.23 -13.89 -21.12
CA LEU A 259 0.31 -12.77 -20.94
C LEU A 259 -0.69 -13.03 -19.78
N SER A 260 -1.17 -14.26 -19.61
CA SER A 260 -2.08 -14.63 -18.52
C SER A 260 -1.44 -14.40 -17.15
N GLN A 261 -0.20 -14.89 -16.96
CA GLN A 261 0.58 -14.70 -15.73
C GLN A 261 0.89 -13.22 -15.46
N PHE A 262 1.18 -12.47 -16.53
CA PHE A 262 1.48 -11.04 -16.44
C PHE A 262 0.24 -10.20 -16.07
N VAL A 263 -0.94 -10.56 -16.59
CA VAL A 263 -2.23 -10.00 -16.20
C VAL A 263 -2.53 -10.28 -14.72
N GLU A 264 -2.26 -11.51 -14.25
CA GLU A 264 -2.43 -11.88 -12.84
C GLU A 264 -1.52 -11.06 -11.93
N LEU A 265 -0.26 -10.84 -12.34
CA LEU A 265 0.69 -10.00 -11.64
C LEU A 265 0.18 -8.57 -11.46
N ALA A 266 -0.49 -8.01 -12.47
CA ALA A 266 -1.12 -6.69 -12.44
C ALA A 266 -2.49 -6.67 -11.72
N GLY A 267 -2.79 -7.71 -10.93
CA GLY A 267 -4.00 -7.83 -10.12
C GLY A 267 -5.23 -8.36 -10.87
N GLY A 268 -5.09 -8.76 -12.12
CA GLY A 268 -6.17 -9.28 -12.96
C GLY A 268 -7.01 -8.19 -13.63
N LEU A 269 -7.97 -8.63 -14.44
CA LEU A 269 -8.84 -7.75 -15.19
C LEU A 269 -9.79 -6.97 -14.28
N ARG A 270 -10.11 -5.74 -14.69
CA ARG A 270 -11.22 -4.95 -14.13
C ARG A 270 -12.56 -5.51 -14.62
N PRO A 271 -13.67 -5.27 -13.89
CA PRO A 271 -14.99 -5.71 -14.33
C PRO A 271 -15.48 -5.11 -15.65
N ASP A 272 -14.96 -3.94 -16.01
CA ASP A 272 -15.27 -3.22 -17.26
C ASP A 272 -14.31 -3.56 -18.41
N ALA A 273 -13.33 -4.46 -18.19
CA ALA A 273 -12.42 -4.89 -19.23
C ALA A 273 -13.11 -5.69 -20.33
N ASP A 274 -12.68 -5.51 -21.58
CA ASP A 274 -13.08 -6.34 -22.72
C ASP A 274 -12.01 -7.43 -22.97
N PRO A 275 -12.21 -8.65 -22.50
CA PRO A 275 -11.23 -9.73 -22.64
C PRO A 275 -11.02 -10.19 -24.09
N SER A 276 -11.87 -9.76 -25.01
CA SER A 276 -11.76 -10.07 -26.44
C SER A 276 -10.88 -9.10 -27.21
N LYS A 277 -10.42 -8.01 -26.58
CA LYS A 277 -9.70 -6.92 -27.24
C LYS A 277 -8.45 -6.53 -26.47
N VAL A 278 -7.43 -7.34 -26.58
CA VAL A 278 -6.07 -7.07 -26.06
C VAL A 278 -5.17 -6.71 -27.22
N GLU A 279 -4.55 -5.53 -27.14
CA GLU A 279 -3.57 -5.07 -28.12
C GLU A 279 -2.17 -5.13 -27.53
N ILE A 280 -1.25 -5.76 -28.22
CA ILE A 280 0.15 -5.85 -27.82
C ILE A 280 0.97 -5.16 -28.90
N THR A 281 1.74 -4.15 -28.47
CA THR A 281 2.73 -3.48 -29.33
C THR A 281 4.11 -3.91 -28.88
N ARG A 282 4.88 -4.46 -29.80
CA ARG A 282 6.19 -5.06 -29.59
C ARG A 282 7.23 -4.46 -30.53
N PHE A 283 8.44 -4.26 -30.03
CA PHE A 283 9.57 -3.86 -30.86
C PHE A 283 10.18 -5.07 -31.58
N ILE A 284 10.39 -4.94 -32.89
CA ILE A 284 11.13 -5.88 -33.72
C ILE A 284 12.62 -5.51 -33.76
N SER A 285 12.88 -4.21 -33.73
CA SER A 285 14.21 -3.62 -33.70
C SER A 285 14.19 -2.33 -32.90
N THR A 286 15.30 -1.63 -32.74
CA THR A 286 15.43 -0.37 -32.02
C THR A 286 14.48 0.75 -32.48
N LYS A 287 13.94 0.65 -33.72
CA LYS A 287 13.06 1.67 -34.31
C LYS A 287 11.75 1.11 -34.85
N GLU A 288 11.70 -0.17 -35.16
CA GLU A 288 10.53 -0.80 -35.76
C GLU A 288 9.70 -1.52 -34.69
N LYS A 289 8.41 -1.24 -34.70
CA LYS A 289 7.43 -1.88 -33.84
C LYS A 289 6.25 -2.37 -34.65
N PHE A 290 5.58 -3.41 -34.18
CA PHE A 290 4.32 -3.88 -34.72
C PHE A 290 3.31 -4.07 -33.60
N SER A 291 2.04 -3.90 -33.95
CA SER A 291 0.93 -4.13 -33.03
C SER A 291 0.05 -5.24 -33.56
N PHE A 292 -0.39 -6.12 -32.69
CA PHE A 292 -1.34 -7.17 -33.00
C PHE A 292 -2.44 -7.26 -31.95
N LEU A 293 -3.60 -7.72 -32.38
CA LEU A 293 -4.75 -7.94 -31.51
C LEU A 293 -4.80 -9.41 -31.10
N THR A 294 -5.12 -9.64 -29.85
CA THR A 294 -5.32 -10.97 -29.27
C THR A 294 -6.49 -10.95 -28.28
N THR A 295 -6.75 -12.08 -27.68
CA THR A 295 -7.82 -12.26 -26.67
C THR A 295 -7.23 -12.90 -25.42
N MET A 296 -7.92 -12.71 -24.29
CA MET A 296 -7.51 -13.36 -23.03
C MET A 296 -7.63 -14.90 -23.09
N SER A 297 -8.43 -15.45 -24.00
CA SER A 297 -8.48 -16.91 -24.21
C SER A 297 -7.19 -17.48 -24.82
N GLN A 298 -6.37 -16.65 -25.45
CA GLN A 298 -5.07 -17.01 -26.01
C GLN A 298 -3.89 -16.61 -25.11
N ALA A 299 -4.18 -15.97 -23.96
CA ALA A 299 -3.16 -15.37 -23.11
C ALA A 299 -2.11 -16.35 -22.58
N ASP A 300 -2.45 -17.63 -22.41
CA ASP A 300 -1.53 -18.66 -21.94
C ASP A 300 -0.48 -19.06 -23.00
N THR A 301 -0.73 -18.74 -24.27
CA THR A 301 0.18 -19.07 -25.39
C THR A 301 1.08 -17.91 -25.79
N ILE A 302 0.80 -16.71 -25.32
CA ILE A 302 1.52 -15.49 -25.67
C ILE A 302 2.59 -15.20 -24.63
N ILE A 303 3.85 -15.30 -25.03
CA ILE A 303 5.00 -14.99 -24.17
C ILE A 303 5.28 -13.49 -24.23
N ILE A 304 5.50 -12.88 -23.08
CA ILE A 304 5.86 -11.47 -22.92
C ILE A 304 7.32 -11.25 -23.35
N CYS A 305 7.55 -10.16 -24.05
CA CYS A 305 8.88 -9.71 -24.44
C CYS A 305 9.23 -8.37 -23.78
N SER A 306 10.53 -8.06 -23.74
CA SER A 306 11.01 -6.78 -23.22
C SER A 306 10.41 -5.61 -24.01
N GLU A 307 9.99 -4.56 -23.28
CA GLU A 307 9.38 -3.35 -23.82
C GLU A 307 8.01 -3.57 -24.50
N ASP A 308 7.37 -4.74 -24.31
CA ASP A 308 5.99 -4.91 -24.73
C ASP A 308 5.08 -3.87 -24.09
N HIS A 309 4.22 -3.26 -24.89
CA HIS A 309 3.14 -2.40 -24.43
C HIS A 309 1.80 -3.10 -24.66
N ILE A 310 1.17 -3.49 -23.57
CA ILE A 310 -0.07 -4.26 -23.56
C ILE A 310 -1.22 -3.33 -23.17
N MET A 311 -2.20 -3.20 -24.06
CA MET A 311 -3.40 -2.41 -23.84
C MET A 311 -4.63 -3.30 -23.84
N ILE A 312 -5.26 -3.48 -22.68
CA ILE A 312 -6.52 -4.17 -22.52
C ILE A 312 -7.64 -3.13 -22.65
N ARG A 313 -8.50 -3.29 -23.66
CA ARG A 313 -9.61 -2.35 -23.87
C ARG A 313 -10.66 -2.54 -22.78
N TYR A 314 -11.44 -1.51 -22.52
CA TYR A 314 -12.51 -1.53 -21.52
C TYR A 314 -13.69 -0.67 -21.97
N ASP A 315 -14.86 -1.02 -21.46
CA ASP A 315 -16.10 -0.30 -21.73
C ASP A 315 -16.24 0.88 -20.77
N GLN A 316 -16.15 2.10 -21.31
CA GLN A 316 -16.33 3.34 -20.53
C GLN A 316 -17.75 3.53 -20.02
N GLU A 317 -18.72 2.88 -20.66
CA GLU A 317 -20.15 2.97 -20.29
C GLU A 317 -20.55 1.88 -19.28
N TYR A 318 -19.60 0.99 -18.89
CA TYR A 318 -19.87 -0.08 -17.94
C TYR A 318 -20.36 0.45 -16.60
N LYS A 319 -21.63 0.17 -16.25
CA LYS A 319 -22.27 0.63 -15.01
C LYS A 319 -22.12 2.12 -14.74
N ARG A 320 -21.94 2.92 -15.77
CA ARG A 320 -21.87 4.36 -15.65
C ARG A 320 -23.15 4.88 -15.05
N GLN A 321 -23.04 5.64 -14.00
CA GLN A 321 -24.16 6.37 -13.40
C GLN A 321 -24.04 7.84 -13.74
N ASP A 322 -25.04 8.37 -14.43
CA ASP A 322 -25.17 9.80 -14.60
C ASP A 322 -25.80 10.38 -13.33
N ILE A 323 -25.19 11.41 -12.79
CA ILE A 323 -25.56 11.99 -11.49
C ILE A 323 -25.74 13.50 -11.59
N VAL A 324 -26.57 14.03 -10.70
CA VAL A 324 -26.76 15.46 -10.50
C VAL A 324 -26.61 15.82 -9.03
N TYR A 325 -26.19 17.03 -8.77
CA TYR A 325 -26.00 17.57 -7.43
C TYR A 325 -27.14 18.53 -7.13
N ILE A 326 -27.90 18.30 -6.05
CA ILE A 326 -29.01 19.16 -5.66
C ILE A 326 -28.73 19.69 -4.26
N THR A 327 -28.67 21.00 -4.12
CA THR A 327 -28.27 21.69 -2.89
C THR A 327 -29.17 22.89 -2.59
N GLY A 328 -29.07 23.42 -1.37
CA GLY A 328 -29.86 24.58 -0.93
C GLY A 328 -31.12 24.19 -0.17
N GLU A 329 -32.17 24.99 -0.28
CA GLU A 329 -33.41 24.89 0.51
C GLU A 329 -34.36 23.81 -0.02
N ILE A 330 -33.93 22.56 0.11
CA ILE A 330 -34.69 21.33 -0.19
C ILE A 330 -34.65 20.37 0.99
N LYS A 331 -35.60 19.43 1.06
CA LYS A 331 -35.67 18.50 2.21
C LYS A 331 -34.46 17.58 2.34
N TYR A 332 -34.01 17.04 1.21
CA TYR A 332 -32.92 16.05 1.18
C TYR A 332 -31.86 16.46 0.16
N PRO A 333 -30.96 17.41 0.50
CA PRO A 333 -29.86 17.76 -0.38
C PRO A 333 -28.88 16.59 -0.57
N GLY A 334 -28.32 16.44 -1.77
CA GLY A 334 -27.40 15.34 -2.07
C GLY A 334 -27.15 15.11 -3.54
N VAL A 335 -26.60 13.93 -3.82
CA VAL A 335 -26.28 13.46 -5.17
C VAL A 335 -27.31 12.42 -5.60
N TYR A 336 -27.90 12.63 -6.76
CA TYR A 336 -28.98 11.79 -7.27
C TYR A 336 -28.67 11.25 -8.65
N ALA A 337 -28.91 9.96 -8.85
CA ALA A 337 -28.81 9.34 -10.17
C ALA A 337 -29.97 9.76 -11.06
N ILE A 338 -29.66 10.00 -12.33
CA ILE A 338 -30.61 10.41 -13.37
C ILE A 338 -30.48 9.52 -14.61
N GLU A 339 -31.50 9.57 -15.48
CA GLU A 339 -31.43 9.14 -16.87
C GLU A 339 -31.26 10.40 -17.73
N PRO A 340 -30.07 10.58 -18.37
CA PRO A 340 -29.81 11.78 -19.15
C PRO A 340 -30.84 12.01 -20.26
N GLY A 341 -31.32 13.27 -20.40
CA GLY A 341 -32.31 13.63 -21.40
C GLY A 341 -33.76 13.18 -21.13
N LYS A 342 -33.99 12.34 -20.08
CA LYS A 342 -35.33 11.91 -19.67
C LYS A 342 -35.73 12.49 -18.32
N THR A 343 -34.84 12.40 -17.32
CA THR A 343 -35.12 12.94 -15.98
C THR A 343 -35.12 14.47 -16.06
N THR A 344 -36.26 15.09 -15.71
CA THR A 344 -36.38 16.54 -15.66
C THR A 344 -35.95 17.09 -14.29
N ILE A 345 -35.73 18.41 -14.22
CA ILE A 345 -35.48 19.12 -12.95
C ILE A 345 -36.64 18.90 -11.98
N GLY A 346 -37.88 18.97 -12.47
CA GLY A 346 -39.07 18.73 -11.67
C GLY A 346 -39.12 17.34 -11.06
N ASP A 347 -38.70 16.33 -11.82
CA ASP A 347 -38.62 14.94 -11.30
C ASP A 347 -37.53 14.79 -10.26
N ALA A 348 -36.39 15.44 -10.47
CA ALA A 348 -35.31 15.46 -9.49
C ALA A 348 -35.74 16.15 -8.18
N LEU A 349 -36.44 17.30 -8.30
CA LEU A 349 -36.98 17.99 -7.14
C LEU A 349 -38.02 17.19 -6.37
N LYS A 350 -38.84 16.35 -7.04
CA LYS A 350 -39.74 15.40 -6.37
C LYS A 350 -38.95 14.34 -5.60
N LYS A 351 -37.88 13.79 -6.20
CA LYS A 351 -37.03 12.80 -5.53
C LYS A 351 -36.39 13.32 -4.23
N VAL A 352 -36.02 14.60 -4.19
CA VAL A 352 -35.43 15.24 -2.99
C VAL A 352 -36.49 15.68 -1.95
N GLY A 353 -37.74 15.32 -2.13
CA GLY A 353 -38.82 15.65 -1.19
C GLY A 353 -39.37 17.05 -1.30
N GLY A 354 -39.02 17.80 -2.34
CA GLY A 354 -39.47 19.16 -2.60
C GLY A 354 -38.75 20.24 -1.79
N PHE A 355 -39.27 21.43 -1.86
CA PHE A 355 -38.73 22.64 -1.25
C PHE A 355 -38.96 22.68 0.27
N THR A 356 -38.08 23.34 1.01
CA THR A 356 -38.33 23.73 2.39
C THR A 356 -39.25 24.96 2.48
N ALA A 357 -39.73 25.29 3.67
CA ALA A 357 -40.56 26.49 3.89
C ALA A 357 -39.79 27.82 3.63
N ARG A 358 -38.43 27.75 3.62
CA ARG A 358 -37.58 28.93 3.40
C ARG A 358 -37.11 29.07 1.96
N ALA A 359 -37.45 28.13 1.08
CA ALA A 359 -37.00 28.12 -0.30
C ALA A 359 -37.61 29.27 -1.12
N ASP A 360 -36.77 29.94 -1.89
CA ASP A 360 -37.24 30.85 -2.96
C ASP A 360 -37.58 30.03 -4.24
N GLN A 361 -38.83 29.69 -4.40
CA GLN A 361 -39.31 28.89 -5.53
C GLN A 361 -39.22 29.64 -6.89
N THR A 362 -38.92 30.94 -6.88
CA THR A 362 -38.76 31.75 -8.09
C THR A 362 -37.30 31.77 -8.59
N LYS A 363 -36.33 31.46 -7.68
CA LYS A 363 -34.91 31.52 -7.95
C LYS A 363 -34.30 30.10 -7.96
N LEU A 364 -34.28 29.50 -9.14
CA LEU A 364 -33.66 28.25 -9.44
C LEU A 364 -32.38 28.48 -10.22
N ILE A 365 -31.25 27.99 -9.71
CA ILE A 365 -29.96 28.07 -10.39
C ILE A 365 -29.53 26.69 -10.82
N ILE A 366 -29.18 26.57 -12.10
CA ILE A 366 -28.64 25.32 -12.68
C ILE A 366 -27.24 25.63 -13.21
N ASN A 367 -26.25 24.90 -12.74
CA ASN A 367 -24.89 25.01 -13.22
C ASN A 367 -24.46 23.69 -13.86
N ASN A 368 -23.94 23.76 -15.07
CA ASN A 368 -23.30 22.61 -15.73
C ASN A 368 -21.79 22.83 -15.85
N LYS A 369 -21.00 22.12 -15.05
CA LYS A 369 -19.54 22.25 -15.05
C LYS A 369 -18.91 21.84 -16.39
N SER A 370 -19.47 20.83 -17.05
CA SER A 370 -18.97 20.35 -18.34
C SER A 370 -19.13 21.39 -19.43
N ILE A 371 -20.25 22.14 -19.42
CA ILE A 371 -20.50 23.27 -20.35
C ILE A 371 -19.64 24.48 -19.98
N ALA A 372 -19.45 24.71 -18.68
CA ALA A 372 -18.65 25.84 -18.18
C ALA A 372 -17.16 25.74 -18.61
N ILE A 373 -16.62 24.55 -18.74
CA ILE A 373 -15.20 24.28 -19.13
C ILE A 373 -15.01 24.52 -20.65
N ILE A 374 -16.05 24.38 -21.48
CA ILE A 374 -15.92 24.55 -22.92
C ILE A 374 -15.46 25.99 -23.22
N PRO A 375 -14.30 26.22 -23.89
CA PRO A 375 -13.82 27.57 -24.15
C PRO A 375 -14.82 28.38 -24.98
N ASP A 376 -15.05 29.63 -24.60
CA ASP A 376 -15.79 30.58 -25.43
C ASP A 376 -14.81 31.16 -26.46
N ARG A 377 -14.78 30.55 -27.64
CA ARG A 377 -13.85 30.91 -28.73
C ARG A 377 -14.03 32.36 -29.17
N GLU A 378 -15.25 32.84 -29.23
CA GLU A 378 -15.53 34.19 -29.66
C GLU A 378 -15.09 35.20 -28.61
N LYS A 379 -15.39 34.96 -27.34
CA LYS A 379 -14.85 35.77 -26.24
C LYS A 379 -13.34 35.83 -26.28
N ASN A 380 -12.68 34.68 -26.46
CA ASN A 380 -11.21 34.63 -26.50
C ASN A 380 -10.66 35.37 -27.73
N ARG A 381 -11.30 35.26 -28.89
CA ARG A 381 -10.95 36.02 -30.09
C ARG A 381 -11.02 37.54 -29.85
N ILE A 382 -12.15 38.01 -29.31
CA ILE A 382 -12.37 39.44 -29.06
C ILE A 382 -11.41 39.99 -28.00
N LEU A 383 -11.07 39.19 -26.96
CA LEU A 383 -10.13 39.62 -25.94
C LEU A 383 -8.70 39.82 -26.45
N LEU A 384 -8.32 39.18 -27.57
CA LEU A 384 -7.06 39.41 -28.25
C LEU A 384 -7.01 40.75 -29.03
N ILE A 385 -8.17 41.37 -29.29
CA ILE A 385 -8.27 42.70 -29.94
C ILE A 385 -8.12 43.77 -28.85
N PRO A 386 -7.20 44.76 -29.00
CA PRO A 386 -7.11 45.89 -28.09
C PRO A 386 -8.46 46.59 -27.95
N ASP A 387 -8.79 47.09 -26.76
CA ASP A 387 -10.13 47.62 -26.45
C ASP A 387 -10.52 48.81 -27.35
N GLU A 388 -9.54 49.59 -27.77
CA GLU A 388 -9.71 50.74 -28.69
C GLU A 388 -10.16 50.27 -30.09
N ASN A 389 -9.80 49.07 -30.51
CA ASN A 389 -10.09 48.54 -31.84
C ASN A 389 -11.32 47.60 -31.87
N ARG A 390 -11.98 47.37 -30.72
CA ARG A 390 -13.20 46.57 -30.67
C ARG A 390 -14.41 47.35 -31.15
N SER A 391 -15.24 46.68 -31.95
CA SER A 391 -16.51 47.26 -32.37
C SER A 391 -17.48 47.38 -31.18
N SER A 392 -18.57 48.19 -31.37
CA SER A 392 -19.64 48.34 -30.39
C SER A 392 -20.29 46.99 -30.03
N GLU A 393 -20.47 46.12 -31.04
CA GLU A 393 -21.06 44.79 -30.91
C GLU A 393 -20.12 43.86 -30.12
N GLU A 394 -18.83 43.95 -30.38
CA GLU A 394 -17.82 43.16 -29.65
C GLU A 394 -17.72 43.57 -28.17
N LYS A 395 -17.78 44.91 -27.91
CA LYS A 395 -17.84 45.41 -26.52
C LYS A 395 -19.13 45.00 -25.82
N ALA A 396 -20.27 45.03 -26.50
CA ALA A 396 -21.54 44.56 -25.97
C ALA A 396 -21.51 43.05 -25.69
N TYR A 397 -20.90 42.25 -26.58
CA TYR A 397 -20.73 40.83 -26.40
C TYR A 397 -19.88 40.51 -25.14
N ILE A 398 -18.74 41.18 -24.99
CA ILE A 398 -17.88 40.99 -23.80
C ILE A 398 -18.64 41.38 -22.53
N LYS A 399 -19.32 42.53 -22.53
CA LYS A 399 -20.13 42.96 -21.38
C LYS A 399 -21.21 41.94 -21.01
N ALA A 400 -21.92 41.40 -21.99
CA ALA A 400 -22.91 40.34 -21.76
C ALA A 400 -22.28 39.07 -21.20
N ARG A 401 -21.09 38.68 -21.70
CA ARG A 401 -20.37 37.48 -21.25
C ARG A 401 -19.67 37.63 -19.91
N ILE A 402 -19.47 38.82 -19.40
CA ILE A 402 -19.01 39.09 -18.04
C ILE A 402 -20.18 38.90 -17.06
N LEU A 403 -21.37 39.33 -17.45
CA LEU A 403 -22.57 39.23 -16.61
C LEU A 403 -23.17 37.82 -16.58
N THR A 404 -23.01 37.03 -17.66
CA THR A 404 -23.54 35.67 -17.75
C THR A 404 -22.43 34.62 -17.68
N LYS A 405 -22.49 33.73 -16.68
CA LYS A 405 -21.57 32.61 -16.62
C LYS A 405 -22.01 31.51 -17.59
N LYS A 406 -21.10 31.08 -18.50
CA LYS A 406 -21.36 29.95 -19.38
C LYS A 406 -21.68 28.69 -18.56
N GLY A 407 -22.71 27.97 -18.95
CA GLY A 407 -23.18 26.80 -18.24
C GLY A 407 -24.05 27.09 -17.01
N THR A 408 -24.38 28.33 -16.73
CA THR A 408 -25.31 28.72 -15.67
C THR A 408 -26.61 29.21 -16.26
N ILE A 409 -27.74 28.72 -15.77
CA ILE A 409 -29.09 29.17 -16.06
C ILE A 409 -29.71 29.55 -14.73
N GLU A 410 -30.27 30.75 -14.63
CA GLU A 410 -30.93 31.28 -13.44
C GLU A 410 -32.33 31.74 -13.78
N SER A 411 -33.32 31.37 -12.96
CA SER A 411 -34.68 31.95 -13.07
C SER A 411 -34.78 33.18 -12.21
N SER A 412 -35.49 34.18 -12.72
CA SER A 412 -35.81 35.43 -12.00
C SER A 412 -37.32 35.63 -11.78
N SER A 413 -38.15 34.70 -12.27
CA SER A 413 -39.59 34.74 -12.07
C SER A 413 -40.19 33.35 -11.90
N SER A 414 -41.38 33.24 -11.32
CA SER A 414 -42.11 31.99 -11.13
C SER A 414 -42.43 31.29 -12.45
N GLU A 415 -42.68 32.01 -13.52
CA GLU A 415 -42.94 31.43 -14.85
C GLU A 415 -41.70 30.82 -15.45
N GLN A 416 -40.56 31.52 -15.35
CA GLN A 416 -39.28 30.97 -15.77
C GLN A 416 -38.88 29.73 -14.96
N ALA A 417 -39.05 29.75 -13.62
CA ALA A 417 -38.77 28.60 -12.77
C ALA A 417 -39.65 27.41 -13.17
N LYS A 418 -40.94 27.58 -13.47
CA LYS A 418 -41.81 26.51 -13.96
C LYS A 418 -41.37 25.96 -15.31
N SER A 419 -40.90 26.83 -16.21
CA SER A 419 -40.37 26.40 -17.52
C SER A 419 -39.08 25.58 -17.34
N LEU A 420 -38.20 26.00 -16.45
CA LEU A 420 -36.98 25.28 -16.14
C LEU A 420 -37.23 23.88 -15.54
N MET A 421 -38.31 23.67 -14.78
CA MET A 421 -38.67 22.38 -14.24
C MET A 421 -38.88 21.28 -15.29
N ASN A 422 -39.23 21.66 -16.51
CA ASN A 422 -39.42 20.73 -17.63
C ASN A 422 -38.12 20.47 -18.41
N LEU A 423 -37.02 21.13 -18.06
CA LEU A 423 -35.72 20.91 -18.70
C LEU A 423 -35.16 19.53 -18.31
N PRO A 424 -34.72 18.75 -19.31
CA PRO A 424 -34.04 17.50 -19.03
C PRO A 424 -32.65 17.77 -18.46
N LEU A 425 -32.29 16.97 -17.46
CA LEU A 425 -30.99 17.02 -16.81
C LEU A 425 -29.93 16.27 -17.59
N VAL A 426 -28.70 16.74 -17.52
CA VAL A 426 -27.51 16.04 -18.02
C VAL A 426 -26.53 15.76 -16.90
N ASN A 427 -25.61 14.87 -17.17
CA ASN A 427 -24.63 14.43 -16.17
C ASN A 427 -23.83 15.64 -15.62
N ASN A 428 -23.60 15.64 -14.32
CA ASN A 428 -22.90 16.69 -13.56
C ASN A 428 -23.62 18.04 -13.48
N ASP A 429 -24.91 18.10 -13.76
CA ASP A 429 -25.70 19.31 -13.45
C ASP A 429 -25.75 19.53 -11.94
N GLN A 430 -25.59 20.78 -11.55
CA GLN A 430 -25.75 21.22 -10.17
C GLN A 430 -26.97 22.13 -10.09
N ILE A 431 -27.98 21.73 -9.31
CA ILE A 431 -29.19 22.49 -9.03
C ILE A 431 -29.03 23.13 -7.66
N VAL A 432 -29.20 24.44 -7.57
CA VAL A 432 -29.11 25.19 -6.33
C VAL A 432 -30.43 25.93 -6.10
N ILE A 433 -31.03 25.65 -4.95
CA ILE A 433 -32.26 26.33 -4.51
C ILE A 433 -31.86 27.34 -3.43
N LEU A 434 -32.10 28.62 -3.71
CA LEU A 434 -31.74 29.67 -2.78
C LEU A 434 -32.78 29.82 -1.66
N GLU A 435 -32.34 30.38 -0.54
CA GLU A 435 -33.24 30.81 0.54
C GLU A 435 -33.95 32.09 0.14
N ASN A 436 -35.21 32.24 0.51
CA ASN A 436 -35.97 33.45 0.31
C ASN A 436 -35.58 34.48 1.37
N PHE A 437 -34.71 35.39 0.97
CA PHE A 437 -34.37 36.54 1.80
C PHE A 437 -35.28 37.72 1.49
N ASN A 438 -36.03 38.18 2.48
CA ASN A 438 -36.78 39.45 2.42
C ASN A 438 -35.80 40.62 2.58
N TYR A 439 -35.03 40.91 1.54
CA TYR A 439 -34.17 42.10 1.50
C TYR A 439 -34.46 42.97 0.31
N ILE A 440 -34.23 44.28 0.45
CA ILE A 440 -34.34 45.27 -0.62
C ILE A 440 -32.92 45.59 -1.07
N GLU A 441 -32.59 45.29 -2.32
CA GLU A 441 -31.33 45.69 -2.96
C GLU A 441 -31.51 47.04 -3.61
N ILE A 442 -30.79 48.07 -3.15
CA ILE A 442 -30.81 49.41 -3.77
C ILE A 442 -29.57 49.48 -4.66
N LEU A 443 -29.79 49.35 -5.98
CA LEU A 443 -28.78 49.51 -7.00
C LEU A 443 -28.83 50.94 -7.52
N GLY A 444 -27.87 51.78 -7.17
CA GLY A 444 -27.71 53.14 -7.69
C GLY A 444 -26.68 53.91 -6.88
N GLY A 445 -25.83 54.66 -7.55
CA GLY A 445 -24.91 55.58 -6.88
C GLY A 445 -25.71 56.68 -6.17
N VAL A 446 -25.45 56.85 -4.87
CA VAL A 446 -25.82 58.04 -4.10
C VAL A 446 -24.74 59.06 -4.32
#